data_aca6f3f07b140932a487e20c36e01bc8
#
_entry.id   aca6f3f07b140932a487e20c36e01bc8
#
_cell.length_a   1.000
_cell.length_b   1.000
_cell.length_c   1.000
_cell.angle_alpha   90.00
_cell.angle_beta   90.00
_cell.angle_gamma   90.00
#
_symmetry.space_group_name_H-M   'P 1'
#
loop_
_entity.id
_entity.type
_entity.pdbx_description
1 polymer ?
#
loop_
_entity_poly.entity_id
_entity_poly.type
_entity_poly.pdbx_seq_one_letter_code
_entity_poly.pdbx_strand_id
1 'polypeptide(L)'
;KILGLLLCSASLLITVLYFEYVLGLLPCKLCLWQRLPHAAIVLLGVTTLINNSYRGLICIGCLLAIFLGLLISGYHVGIEYKLWPGPVSCSVNNAINTLTPDLFLEAILKTPIVRCDEVKWLFLNISMAGWNFLISFALTIFWSHVTLNVLRAKII
;
A
#
# COMPACT_ATOMS: atom_id res chain seq x y z
N LYS A 1 9.63 -7.08 -19.20
CA LYS A 1 8.85 -7.64 -18.05
C LYS A 1 8.99 -6.76 -16.82
N ILE A 2 10.22 -6.42 -16.34
CA ILE A 2 10.44 -5.54 -15.18
C ILE A 2 9.72 -4.19 -15.39
N LEU A 3 9.91 -3.54 -16.55
CA LEU A 3 9.26 -2.26 -16.86
C LEU A 3 7.73 -2.32 -16.71
N GLY A 4 7.07 -3.40 -17.15
CA GLY A 4 5.62 -3.56 -17.00
C GLY A 4 5.19 -3.61 -15.52
N LEU A 5 5.96 -4.30 -14.66
CA LEU A 5 5.69 -4.37 -13.22
C LEU A 5 5.90 -3.01 -12.52
N LEU A 6 6.92 -2.25 -12.95
CA LEU A 6 7.17 -0.89 -12.47
C LEU A 6 6.03 0.06 -12.85
N LEU A 7 5.61 0.02 -14.12
CA LEU A 7 4.49 0.84 -14.60
C LEU A 7 3.19 0.51 -13.88
N CYS A 8 2.94 -0.76 -13.56
CA CYS A 8 1.78 -1.16 -12.76
C CYS A 8 1.83 -0.56 -11.35
N SER A 9 2.96 -0.65 -10.65
CA SER A 9 3.12 -0.04 -9.32
C SER A 9 3.02 1.49 -9.36
N ALA A 10 3.60 2.13 -10.39
CA ALA A 10 3.52 3.58 -10.57
C ALA A 10 2.07 4.03 -10.87
N SER A 11 1.34 3.30 -11.71
CA SER A 11 -0.07 3.62 -12.01
C SER A 11 -0.96 3.52 -10.79
N LEU A 12 -0.74 2.54 -9.91
CA LEU A 12 -1.44 2.44 -8.64
C LEU A 12 -1.19 3.67 -7.75
N LEU A 13 0.07 4.09 -7.62
CA LEU A 13 0.41 5.29 -6.84
C LEU A 13 -0.26 6.54 -7.43
N ILE A 14 -0.23 6.71 -8.74
CA ILE A 14 -0.88 7.85 -9.42
C ILE A 14 -2.39 7.80 -9.17
N THR A 15 -3.01 6.63 -9.27
CA THR A 15 -4.46 6.47 -9.04
C THR A 15 -4.85 6.85 -7.60
N VAL A 16 -4.10 6.39 -6.58
CA VAL A 16 -4.45 6.73 -5.19
C VAL A 16 -4.18 8.20 -4.85
N LEU A 17 -3.17 8.82 -5.47
CA LEU A 17 -2.93 10.27 -5.36
C LEU A 17 -4.05 11.06 -6.04
N TYR A 18 -4.51 10.64 -7.20
CA TYR A 18 -5.68 11.23 -7.86
C TYR A 18 -6.93 11.19 -6.96
N PHE A 19 -7.20 10.04 -6.33
CA PHE A 19 -8.32 9.90 -5.40
C PHE A 19 -8.20 10.82 -4.18
N GLU A 20 -6.99 11.01 -3.67
CA GLU A 20 -6.74 11.89 -2.53
C GLU A 20 -6.87 13.38 -2.90
N TYR A 21 -6.13 13.82 -3.94
CA TYR A 21 -5.99 15.25 -4.22
C TYR A 21 -7.07 15.81 -5.15
N VAL A 22 -7.65 14.98 -6.03
CA VAL A 22 -8.68 15.42 -6.99
C VAL A 22 -10.07 15.09 -6.50
N LEU A 23 -10.29 13.88 -5.97
CA LEU A 23 -11.61 13.47 -5.48
C LEU A 23 -11.82 13.76 -3.99
N GLY A 24 -10.79 14.24 -3.26
CA GLY A 24 -10.89 14.58 -1.85
C GLY A 24 -11.09 13.38 -0.91
N LEU A 25 -10.77 12.17 -1.34
CA LEU A 25 -10.87 10.96 -0.54
C LEU A 25 -9.67 10.83 0.39
N LEU A 26 -9.82 11.28 1.63
CA LEU A 26 -8.74 11.23 2.63
C LEU A 26 -8.33 9.78 2.93
N PRO A 27 -7.02 9.46 2.82
CA PRO A 27 -6.52 8.12 3.08
C PRO A 27 -6.49 7.84 4.59
N CYS A 28 -6.83 6.61 4.97
CA CYS A 28 -6.59 6.12 6.33
C CYS A 28 -5.09 5.81 6.53
N LYS A 29 -4.68 5.55 7.76
CA LYS A 29 -3.28 5.26 8.08
C LYS A 29 -2.76 4.01 7.37
N LEU A 30 -3.55 2.93 7.30
CA LEU A 30 -3.17 1.72 6.58
C LEU A 30 -3.11 1.96 5.06
N CYS A 31 -3.97 2.81 4.50
CA CYS A 31 -3.89 3.21 3.11
C CYS A 31 -2.55 3.86 2.77
N LEU A 32 -2.03 4.73 3.66
CA LEU A 32 -0.71 5.35 3.48
C LEU A 32 0.40 4.30 3.53
N TRP A 33 0.33 3.37 4.46
CA TRP A 33 1.33 2.29 4.58
C TRP A 33 1.38 1.39 3.35
N GLN A 34 0.24 1.14 2.71
CA GLN A 34 0.15 0.36 1.47
C GLN A 34 0.84 1.04 0.26
N ARG A 35 1.04 2.36 0.30
CA ARG A 35 1.76 3.10 -0.76
C ARG A 35 3.27 2.87 -0.70
N LEU A 36 3.83 2.66 0.50
CA LEU A 36 5.29 2.52 0.70
C LEU A 36 5.91 1.36 -0.10
N PRO A 37 5.34 0.14 -0.12
CA PRO A 37 5.84 -0.95 -0.94
C PRO A 37 5.88 -0.62 -2.43
N HIS A 38 4.83 -0.01 -2.97
CA HIS A 38 4.77 0.37 -4.38
C HIS A 38 5.79 1.49 -4.70
N ALA A 39 5.96 2.46 -3.80
CA ALA A 39 6.98 3.50 -3.95
C ALA A 39 8.40 2.89 -3.93
N ALA A 40 8.66 1.97 -3.02
CA ALA A 40 9.94 1.24 -2.95
C ALA A 40 10.22 0.46 -4.25
N ILE A 41 9.22 -0.21 -4.82
CA ILE A 41 9.34 -0.93 -6.09
C ILE A 41 9.70 0.03 -7.22
N VAL A 42 9.05 1.18 -7.32
CA VAL A 42 9.33 2.18 -8.36
C VAL A 42 10.76 2.69 -8.21
N LEU A 43 11.17 3.08 -7.00
CA LEU A 43 12.52 3.59 -6.73
C LEU A 43 13.61 2.55 -7.01
N LEU A 44 13.45 1.33 -6.47
CA LEU A 44 14.39 0.24 -6.68
C LEU A 44 14.42 -0.21 -8.14
N GLY A 45 13.27 -0.25 -8.78
CA GLY A 45 13.17 -0.72 -10.14
C GLY A 45 13.77 0.24 -11.15
N VAL A 46 13.67 1.56 -10.96
CA VAL A 46 14.33 2.55 -11.80
C VAL A 46 15.85 2.35 -11.77
N THR A 47 16.43 1.99 -10.61
CA THR A 47 17.88 1.73 -10.53
C THR A 47 18.32 0.54 -11.41
N THR A 48 17.43 -0.44 -11.66
CA THR A 48 17.77 -1.56 -12.59
C THR A 48 17.85 -1.13 -14.04
N LEU A 49 17.18 -0.06 -14.41
CA LEU A 49 17.23 0.50 -15.77
C LEU A 49 18.52 1.27 -16.01
N ILE A 50 19.10 1.84 -14.94
CA ILE A 50 20.33 2.63 -15.00
C ILE A 50 21.56 1.72 -14.83
N ASN A 51 21.54 0.79 -13.90
CA ASN A 51 22.65 -0.10 -13.58
C ASN A 51 22.19 -1.55 -13.43
N ASN A 52 22.65 -2.39 -14.33
CA ASN A 52 22.27 -3.80 -14.40
C ASN A 52 23.08 -4.70 -13.44
N SER A 53 24.15 -4.17 -12.81
CA SER A 53 25.10 -4.97 -11.99
C SER A 53 24.44 -5.64 -10.80
N TYR A 54 23.50 -4.95 -10.13
CA TYR A 54 22.81 -5.45 -8.94
C TYR A 54 21.39 -5.95 -9.20
N ARG A 55 21.04 -6.23 -10.47
CA ARG A 55 19.69 -6.57 -10.90
C ARG A 55 19.06 -7.70 -10.07
N GLY A 56 19.79 -8.75 -9.77
CA GLY A 56 19.27 -9.87 -8.95
C GLY A 56 18.87 -9.44 -7.54
N LEU A 57 19.74 -8.67 -6.87
CA LEU A 57 19.49 -8.17 -5.53
C LEU A 57 18.29 -7.21 -5.49
N ILE A 58 18.20 -6.33 -6.50
CA ILE A 58 17.09 -5.39 -6.61
C ILE A 58 15.77 -6.12 -6.87
N CYS A 59 15.76 -7.17 -7.73
CA CYS A 59 14.56 -7.99 -7.94
C CYS A 59 14.09 -8.66 -6.64
N ILE A 60 15.01 -9.16 -5.80
CA ILE A 60 14.68 -9.69 -4.47
C ILE A 60 14.08 -8.60 -3.59
N GLY A 61 14.66 -7.41 -3.57
CA GLY A 61 14.13 -6.27 -2.81
C GLY A 61 12.71 -5.88 -3.25
N CYS A 62 12.45 -5.83 -4.56
CA CYS A 62 11.12 -5.58 -5.11
C CYS A 62 10.12 -6.69 -4.73
N LEU A 63 10.54 -7.94 -4.77
CA LEU A 63 9.70 -9.08 -4.36
C LEU A 63 9.35 -8.99 -2.88
N LEU A 64 10.30 -8.68 -2.01
CA LEU A 64 10.05 -8.50 -0.57
C LEU A 64 9.11 -7.30 -0.32
N ALA A 65 9.33 -6.19 -1.02
CA ALA A 65 8.48 -5.01 -0.90
C ALA A 65 7.03 -5.32 -1.28
N ILE A 66 6.77 -5.97 -2.43
CA ILE A 66 5.40 -6.29 -2.84
C ILE A 66 4.75 -7.34 -1.93
N PHE A 67 5.53 -8.29 -1.41
CA PHE A 67 5.02 -9.26 -0.45
C PHE A 67 4.60 -8.58 0.87
N LEU A 68 5.36 -7.61 1.37
CA LEU A 68 4.94 -6.78 2.50
C LEU A 68 3.67 -5.99 2.18
N GLY A 69 3.57 -5.43 0.97
CA GLY A 69 2.35 -4.75 0.50
C GLY A 69 1.13 -5.67 0.51
N LEU A 70 1.30 -6.91 0.06
CA LEU A 70 0.26 -7.95 0.11
C LEU A 70 -0.19 -8.24 1.54
N LEU A 71 0.74 -8.38 2.49
CA LEU A 71 0.40 -8.62 3.90
C LEU A 71 -0.35 -7.44 4.53
N ILE A 72 0.12 -6.20 4.29
CA ILE A 72 -0.52 -5.00 4.81
C ILE A 72 -1.94 -4.83 4.22
N SER A 73 -2.12 -5.07 2.92
CA SER A 73 -3.42 -4.95 2.27
C SER A 73 -4.38 -6.06 2.73
N GLY A 74 -3.91 -7.29 2.89
CA GLY A 74 -4.69 -8.39 3.44
C GLY A 74 -5.14 -8.14 4.88
N TYR A 75 -4.24 -7.60 5.71
CA TYR A 75 -4.57 -7.17 7.07
C TYR A 75 -5.65 -6.08 7.08
N HIS A 76 -5.53 -5.09 6.18
CA HIS A 76 -6.51 -4.00 6.05
C HIS A 76 -7.89 -4.52 5.60
N VAL A 77 -7.93 -5.38 4.61
CA VAL A 77 -9.17 -6.05 4.16
C VAL A 77 -9.85 -6.79 5.32
N GLY A 78 -9.07 -7.52 6.14
CA GLY A 78 -9.62 -8.21 7.30
C GLY A 78 -10.22 -7.26 8.35
N ILE A 79 -9.67 -6.04 8.52
CA ILE A 79 -10.27 -5.00 9.37
C ILE A 79 -11.59 -4.49 8.77
N GLU A 80 -11.65 -4.23 7.44
CA GLU A 80 -12.88 -3.82 6.76
C GLU A 80 -14.01 -4.87 6.91
N TYR A 81 -13.66 -6.15 6.85
CA TYR A 81 -14.59 -7.26 7.09
C TYR A 81 -14.82 -7.58 8.58
N LYS A 82 -14.20 -6.79 9.50
CA LYS A 82 -14.32 -6.97 10.96
C LYS A 82 -13.88 -8.34 11.48
N LEU A 83 -12.95 -9.00 10.77
CA LEU A 83 -12.36 -10.27 11.20
C LEU A 83 -11.45 -10.08 12.42
N TRP A 84 -10.83 -8.89 12.55
CA TRP A 84 -10.02 -8.48 13.70
C TRP A 84 -10.10 -6.96 13.89
N PRO A 85 -9.83 -6.47 15.11
CA PRO A 85 -9.81 -5.05 15.37
C PRO A 85 -8.62 -4.38 14.66
N GLY A 86 -8.83 -3.17 14.16
CA GLY A 86 -7.76 -2.33 13.64
C GLY A 86 -6.84 -1.83 14.76
N PRO A 87 -5.60 -1.41 14.42
CA PRO A 87 -4.73 -0.78 15.40
C PRO A 87 -5.40 0.47 15.98
N VAL A 88 -5.13 0.77 17.25
CA VAL A 88 -5.74 1.91 17.98
C VAL A 88 -5.55 3.23 17.22
N SER A 89 -4.45 3.37 16.49
CA SER A 89 -4.18 4.54 15.63
C SER A 89 -5.09 4.68 14.41
N CYS A 90 -5.90 3.67 14.09
CA CYS A 90 -6.89 3.68 13.02
C CYS A 90 -8.31 3.91 13.51
N SER A 91 -8.58 3.80 14.81
CA SER A 91 -9.93 3.89 15.38
C SER A 91 -10.20 5.22 16.07
N VAL A 92 -9.21 5.77 16.77
CA VAL A 92 -9.30 7.06 17.49
C VAL A 92 -7.92 7.69 17.52
N ASN A 93 -7.84 9.01 17.35
CA ASN A 93 -6.60 9.73 17.61
C ASN A 93 -6.28 9.62 19.11
N ASN A 94 -5.24 8.85 19.48
CA ASN A 94 -4.76 8.72 20.85
C ASN A 94 -4.42 10.07 21.52
N ALA A 95 -4.13 11.11 20.72
CA ALA A 95 -3.95 12.47 21.20
C ALA A 95 -5.22 13.05 21.85
N ILE A 96 -6.39 12.51 21.54
CA ILE A 96 -7.69 13.02 22.04
C ILE A 96 -7.93 12.59 23.49
N ASN A 97 -7.41 11.45 23.92
CA ASN A 97 -7.64 10.91 25.27
C ASN A 97 -6.92 11.69 26.39
N THR A 98 -6.01 12.61 26.05
CA THR A 98 -5.24 13.43 27.01
C THR A 98 -5.71 14.88 27.07
N LEU A 99 -6.73 15.24 26.28
CA LEU A 99 -7.24 16.61 26.19
C LEU A 99 -8.34 16.88 27.24
N THR A 100 -8.44 18.12 27.69
CA THR A 100 -9.58 18.59 28.49
C THR A 100 -10.86 18.54 27.66
N PRO A 101 -12.06 18.40 28.26
CA PRO A 101 -13.34 18.24 27.55
C PRO A 101 -13.58 19.30 26.46
N ASP A 102 -13.19 20.54 26.69
CA ASP A 102 -13.38 21.65 25.73
C ASP A 102 -12.45 21.54 24.52
N LEU A 103 -11.17 21.22 24.76
CA LEU A 103 -10.18 20.99 23.71
C LEU A 103 -10.46 19.70 22.94
N PHE A 104 -11.06 18.70 23.60
CA PHE A 104 -11.51 17.46 23.00
C PHE A 104 -12.61 17.69 21.95
N LEU A 105 -13.63 18.48 22.29
CA LEU A 105 -14.71 18.82 21.38
C LEU A 105 -14.19 19.60 20.15
N GLU A 106 -13.32 20.58 20.37
CA GLU A 106 -12.74 21.38 19.30
C GLU A 106 -11.85 20.53 18.38
N ALA A 107 -11.06 19.61 18.92
CA ALA A 107 -10.23 18.69 18.17
C ALA A 107 -11.05 17.71 17.30
N ILE A 108 -12.18 17.17 17.83
CA ILE A 108 -13.08 16.30 17.06
C ILE A 108 -13.74 17.07 15.91
N LEU A 109 -14.17 18.30 16.15
CA LEU A 109 -14.85 19.10 15.13
C LEU A 109 -13.90 19.58 14.01
N LYS A 110 -12.60 19.77 14.31
CA LYS A 110 -11.60 20.27 13.36
C LYS A 110 -10.83 19.16 12.63
N THR A 111 -10.73 17.94 13.18
CA THR A 111 -9.90 16.90 12.60
C THR A 111 -10.79 15.81 11.97
N PRO A 112 -10.77 15.64 10.64
CA PRO A 112 -11.49 14.55 10.00
C PRO A 112 -10.89 13.21 10.45
N ILE A 113 -11.65 12.44 11.21
CA ILE A 113 -11.26 11.10 11.65
C ILE A 113 -11.48 10.14 10.48
N VAL A 114 -10.39 9.67 9.89
CA VAL A 114 -10.44 8.65 8.82
C VAL A 114 -10.20 7.27 9.43
N ARG A 115 -11.26 6.48 9.53
CA ARG A 115 -11.23 5.13 10.11
C ARG A 115 -10.77 4.10 9.07
N CYS A 116 -10.05 3.06 9.51
CA CYS A 116 -9.60 1.98 8.64
C CYS A 116 -10.66 0.89 8.44
N ASP A 117 -11.66 0.81 9.32
CA ASP A 117 -12.76 -0.16 9.27
C ASP A 117 -14.00 0.35 8.50
N GLU A 118 -13.91 1.56 7.95
CA GLU A 118 -14.95 2.15 7.10
C GLU A 118 -14.51 2.18 5.64
N VAL A 119 -15.27 1.49 4.79
CA VAL A 119 -15.01 1.50 3.35
C VAL A 119 -15.48 2.83 2.76
N LYS A 120 -14.55 3.66 2.30
CA LYS A 120 -14.82 4.99 1.73
C LYS A 120 -15.21 4.93 0.25
N TRP A 121 -14.81 3.90 -0.46
CA TRP A 121 -15.05 3.75 -1.91
C TRP A 121 -15.10 2.28 -2.29
N LEU A 122 -16.05 1.96 -3.16
CA LEU A 122 -16.27 0.62 -3.70
C LEU A 122 -16.31 0.67 -5.23
N PHE A 123 -15.63 -0.26 -5.85
CA PHE A 123 -15.77 -0.53 -7.27
C PHE A 123 -15.99 -2.04 -7.47
N LEU A 124 -17.03 -2.42 -8.15
CA LEU A 124 -17.49 -3.82 -8.28
C LEU A 124 -17.60 -4.54 -6.92
N ASN A 125 -18.13 -3.85 -5.91
CA ASN A 125 -18.25 -4.34 -4.53
C ASN A 125 -16.92 -4.69 -3.83
N ILE A 126 -15.79 -4.25 -4.37
CA ILE A 126 -14.47 -4.42 -3.79
C ILE A 126 -13.95 -3.06 -3.33
N SER A 127 -13.43 -3.00 -2.10
CA SER A 127 -12.83 -1.79 -1.53
C SER A 127 -11.49 -1.45 -2.20
N MET A 128 -10.99 -0.22 -1.98
CA MET A 128 -9.63 0.15 -2.40
C MET A 128 -8.58 -0.79 -1.82
N ALA A 129 -8.72 -1.18 -0.54
CA ALA A 129 -7.81 -2.12 0.09
C ALA A 129 -7.92 -3.51 -0.56
N GLY A 130 -9.12 -3.95 -0.91
CA GLY A 130 -9.37 -5.20 -1.63
C GLY A 130 -8.73 -5.22 -3.02
N TRP A 131 -8.88 -4.14 -3.80
CA TRP A 131 -8.19 -4.02 -5.09
C TRP A 131 -6.68 -4.02 -4.94
N ASN A 132 -6.15 -3.31 -3.94
CA ASN A 132 -4.71 -3.33 -3.68
C ASN A 132 -4.22 -4.73 -3.28
N PHE A 133 -4.99 -5.47 -2.49
CA PHE A 133 -4.69 -6.86 -2.14
C PHE A 133 -4.60 -7.76 -3.38
N LEU A 134 -5.62 -7.72 -4.26
CA LEU A 134 -5.66 -8.53 -5.47
C LEU A 134 -4.51 -8.22 -6.43
N ILE A 135 -4.22 -6.94 -6.64
CA ILE A 135 -3.14 -6.50 -7.52
C ILE A 135 -1.78 -6.86 -6.91
N SER A 136 -1.59 -6.64 -5.61
CA SER A 136 -0.35 -7.02 -4.91
C SER A 136 -0.12 -8.53 -4.94
N PHE A 137 -1.17 -9.33 -4.84
CA PHE A 137 -1.10 -10.78 -4.98
C PHE A 137 -0.61 -11.19 -6.37
N ALA A 138 -1.23 -10.65 -7.43
CA ALA A 138 -0.80 -10.89 -8.80
C ALA A 138 0.65 -10.43 -9.04
N LEU A 139 1.00 -9.22 -8.57
CA LEU A 139 2.36 -8.69 -8.68
C LEU A 139 3.39 -9.56 -7.94
N THR A 140 3.04 -10.12 -6.79
CA THR A 140 3.93 -11.03 -6.04
C THR A 140 4.27 -12.27 -6.87
N ILE A 141 3.27 -12.86 -7.54
CA ILE A 141 3.49 -14.01 -8.43
C ILE A 141 4.41 -13.62 -9.60
N PHE A 142 4.13 -12.49 -10.27
CA PHE A 142 4.94 -12.03 -11.40
C PHE A 142 6.37 -11.66 -10.98
N TRP A 143 6.55 -10.97 -9.86
CA TRP A 143 7.87 -10.64 -9.32
C TRP A 143 8.65 -11.89 -8.93
N SER A 144 8.01 -12.89 -8.32
CA SER A 144 8.63 -14.19 -8.02
C SER A 144 9.17 -14.85 -9.29
N HIS A 145 8.35 -14.91 -10.35
CA HIS A 145 8.77 -15.50 -11.62
C HIS A 145 9.94 -14.72 -12.27
N VAL A 146 9.89 -13.38 -12.26
CA VAL A 146 10.98 -12.55 -12.82
C VAL A 146 12.25 -12.74 -12.01
N THR A 147 12.18 -12.71 -10.69
CA THR A 147 13.34 -12.88 -9.80
C THR A 147 14.00 -14.24 -10.02
N LEU A 148 13.24 -15.32 -10.08
CA LEU A 148 13.77 -16.66 -10.33
C LEU A 148 14.49 -16.73 -11.69
N ASN A 149 13.93 -16.14 -12.74
CA ASN A 149 14.56 -16.14 -14.07
C ASN A 149 15.85 -15.32 -14.07
N VAL A 150 15.88 -14.18 -13.38
CA VAL A 150 17.09 -13.32 -13.30
C VAL A 150 18.20 -14.04 -12.53
N LEU A 151 17.86 -14.73 -11.43
CA LEU A 151 18.85 -15.48 -10.64
C LEU A 151 19.39 -16.68 -11.40
N ARG A 152 18.55 -17.44 -12.11
CA ARG A 152 18.97 -18.57 -12.94
C ARG A 152 19.91 -18.13 -14.06
N ALA A 153 19.61 -17.01 -14.74
CA ALA A 153 20.47 -16.49 -15.81
C ALA A 153 21.84 -15.98 -15.33
N LYS A 154 22.06 -15.80 -14.02
CA LYS A 154 23.33 -15.40 -13.45
C LYS A 154 24.22 -16.61 -13.07
N ILE A 155 23.63 -17.80 -12.96
CA ILE A 155 24.32 -19.04 -12.55
C ILE A 155 24.88 -19.80 -13.77
N ILE A 156 24.32 -19.55 -14.98
CA ILE A 156 24.76 -20.13 -16.25
C ILE A 156 25.77 -19.17 -16.92
#